data_5a0c9e29e51708c1199734b51cda5520
#
_entry.id   5a0c9e29e51708c1199734b51cda5520
#
_cell.length_a   1.000
_cell.length_b   1.000
_cell.length_c   1.000
_cell.angle_alpha   90.00
_cell.angle_beta   90.00
_cell.angle_gamma   90.00
#
_symmetry.space_group_name_H-M   'P 1'
#
loop_
_entity.id
_entity.type
_entity.pdbx_description
1 polymer ?
#
loop_
_entity_poly.entity_id
_entity_poly.type
_entity_poly.pdbx_seq_one_letter_code
_entity_poly.pdbx_strand_id
1 'polypeptide(L)'
;MIAAHRIIVLTLVIVLCIPAYIFAQQDYSGPDDPKAVAAAQEALGRLGPEKGAIAFSGRTVDIIGLKSMAFAGSTIELEKILSDLGAKKVGTEILISLSGDVLFDFDKFDIKEEAVQELEKLVRAISELNKKNVVIEGHTDSKGSEAYNLNLSQKRAEAVQTWFETKGGLTDVVFQTIGYGESKPATSNTNPDGSDNPEGRAKNRRVEIRIR
;
A
#
# COMPACT_ATOMS: atom_id res chain seq x y z
N MET A 1 37.29 -24.15 -13.69
CA MET A 1 37.03 -24.09 -15.15
C MET A 1 35.68 -23.45 -15.52
N ILE A 2 34.71 -23.34 -14.63
CA ILE A 2 33.34 -22.80 -14.93
C ILE A 2 33.30 -21.25 -14.90
N ALA A 3 34.16 -20.59 -14.12
CA ALA A 3 34.17 -19.13 -13.98
C ALA A 3 34.75 -18.38 -15.19
N ALA A 4 35.73 -18.99 -15.89
CA ALA A 4 36.38 -18.36 -17.06
C ALA A 4 35.46 -18.28 -18.29
N HIS A 5 34.57 -19.26 -18.50
CA HIS A 5 33.61 -19.27 -19.62
C HIS A 5 32.53 -18.19 -19.51
N ARG A 6 32.11 -17.83 -18.29
CA ARG A 6 31.10 -16.79 -18.08
C ARG A 6 31.60 -15.36 -18.34
N ILE A 7 32.87 -15.11 -18.06
CA ILE A 7 33.50 -13.78 -18.30
C ILE A 7 33.72 -13.55 -19.80
N ILE A 8 34.10 -14.57 -20.55
CA ILE A 8 34.33 -14.44 -22.02
C ILE A 8 33.03 -14.19 -22.79
N VAL A 9 31.92 -14.81 -22.37
CA VAL A 9 30.59 -14.60 -22.99
C VAL A 9 30.07 -13.20 -22.71
N LEU A 10 30.30 -12.68 -21.49
CA LEU A 10 29.85 -11.33 -21.11
C LEU A 10 30.65 -10.24 -21.83
N THR A 11 31.96 -10.46 -22.02
CA THR A 11 32.83 -9.48 -22.72
C THR A 11 32.53 -9.43 -24.22
N LEU A 12 32.21 -10.57 -24.85
CA LEU A 12 31.89 -10.63 -26.27
C LEU A 12 30.55 -9.94 -26.62
N VAL A 13 29.57 -10.06 -25.72
CA VAL A 13 28.25 -9.40 -25.90
C VAL A 13 28.38 -7.87 -25.78
N ILE A 14 29.22 -7.37 -24.87
CA ILE A 14 29.44 -5.93 -24.69
C ILE A 14 30.14 -5.31 -25.89
N VAL A 15 31.08 -5.99 -26.53
CA VAL A 15 31.84 -5.47 -27.69
C VAL A 15 30.99 -5.41 -28.96
N LEU A 16 30.01 -6.30 -29.13
CA LEU A 16 29.13 -6.30 -30.32
C LEU A 16 27.94 -5.31 -30.20
N CYS A 17 27.60 -4.85 -28.99
CA CYS A 17 26.51 -3.89 -28.77
C CYS A 17 26.96 -2.42 -28.75
N ILE A 18 28.27 -2.14 -28.59
CA ILE A 18 28.82 -0.78 -28.52
C ILE A 18 28.49 0.08 -29.76
N PRO A 19 28.60 -0.39 -31.01
CA PRO A 19 28.29 0.46 -32.16
C PRO A 19 26.80 0.80 -32.28
N ALA A 20 25.90 -0.09 -31.87
CA ALA A 20 24.46 0.20 -31.90
C ALA A 20 24.04 1.15 -30.76
N TYR A 21 24.71 1.07 -29.61
CA TYR A 21 24.45 1.95 -28.46
C TYR A 21 24.97 3.38 -28.71
N ILE A 22 26.13 3.53 -29.36
CA ILE A 22 26.69 4.85 -29.68
C ILE A 22 25.86 5.54 -30.79
N PHE A 23 25.28 4.79 -31.72
CA PHE A 23 24.44 5.37 -32.78
C PHE A 23 23.06 5.83 -32.25
N ALA A 24 22.53 5.14 -31.24
CA ALA A 24 21.24 5.51 -30.62
C ALA A 24 21.35 6.73 -29.69
N GLN A 25 22.55 7.09 -29.21
CA GLN A 25 22.76 8.26 -28.33
C GLN A 25 22.90 9.59 -29.08
N GLN A 26 23.18 9.59 -30.40
CA GLN A 26 23.42 10.82 -31.14
C GLN A 26 22.17 11.62 -31.49
N ASP A 27 20.98 11.00 -31.46
CA ASP A 27 19.71 11.66 -31.80
C ASP A 27 18.61 11.52 -30.74
N TYR A 28 18.98 11.15 -29.49
CA TYR A 28 18.00 10.98 -28.42
C TYR A 28 17.70 12.32 -27.75
N SER A 29 16.54 12.89 -28.07
CA SER A 29 16.07 14.18 -27.54
C SER A 29 15.17 14.04 -26.30
N GLY A 30 14.96 12.83 -25.78
CA GLY A 30 14.18 12.55 -24.56
C GLY A 30 13.20 11.40 -24.70
N PRO A 31 12.59 10.96 -23.59
CA PRO A 31 11.66 9.81 -23.57
C PRO A 31 10.38 10.03 -24.40
N ASP A 32 10.06 11.26 -24.73
CA ASP A 32 8.85 11.64 -25.48
C ASP A 32 9.12 11.97 -26.96
N ASP A 33 10.32 11.68 -27.47
CA ASP A 33 10.64 11.91 -28.89
C ASP A 33 9.87 10.92 -29.79
N PRO A 34 8.90 11.38 -30.61
CA PRO A 34 8.10 10.52 -31.48
C PRO A 34 8.94 9.71 -32.48
N LYS A 35 10.13 10.21 -32.85
CA LYS A 35 11.04 9.52 -33.80
C LYS A 35 11.76 8.37 -33.11
N ALA A 36 12.16 8.55 -31.82
CA ALA A 36 12.79 7.50 -31.05
C ALA A 36 11.77 6.37 -30.73
N VAL A 37 10.54 6.73 -30.42
CA VAL A 37 9.44 5.77 -30.20
C VAL A 37 9.11 5.00 -31.47
N ALA A 38 8.99 5.68 -32.63
CA ALA A 38 8.71 5.04 -33.90
C ALA A 38 9.86 4.11 -34.37
N ALA A 39 11.13 4.52 -34.17
CA ALA A 39 12.29 3.70 -34.48
C ALA A 39 12.38 2.45 -33.58
N ALA A 40 12.02 2.58 -32.31
CA ALA A 40 11.95 1.46 -31.40
C ALA A 40 10.83 0.48 -31.75
N GLN A 41 9.66 0.97 -32.16
CA GLN A 41 8.54 0.14 -32.59
C GLN A 41 8.85 -0.57 -33.92
N GLU A 42 9.52 0.08 -34.87
CA GLU A 42 9.96 -0.53 -36.13
C GLU A 42 11.04 -1.60 -35.90
N ALA A 43 11.99 -1.35 -34.98
CA ALA A 43 12.99 -2.33 -34.58
C ALA A 43 12.33 -3.55 -33.91
N LEU A 44 11.34 -3.34 -33.03
CA LEU A 44 10.55 -4.43 -32.42
C LEU A 44 9.78 -5.24 -33.47
N GLY A 45 9.19 -4.60 -34.46
CA GLY A 45 8.44 -5.26 -35.56
C GLY A 45 9.34 -6.14 -36.46
N ARG A 46 10.63 -5.81 -36.58
CA ARG A 46 11.63 -6.61 -37.33
C ARG A 46 12.12 -7.83 -36.55
N LEU A 47 11.92 -7.86 -35.24
CA LEU A 47 12.31 -8.92 -34.31
C LEU A 47 11.13 -9.91 -34.16
N GLY A 48 10.95 -10.78 -35.14
CA GLY A 48 9.93 -11.83 -35.07
C GLY A 48 10.12 -12.71 -33.83
N PRO A 49 9.05 -13.37 -33.33
CA PRO A 49 9.04 -14.09 -32.04
C PRO A 49 9.99 -15.30 -31.97
N GLU A 50 10.65 -15.62 -33.09
CA GLU A 50 11.42 -16.86 -33.20
C GLU A 50 12.94 -16.74 -32.97
N LYS A 51 13.49 -15.54 -32.73
CA LYS A 51 14.95 -15.35 -32.53
C LYS A 51 15.28 -15.01 -31.09
N GLY A 52 15.35 -16.06 -30.24
CA GLY A 52 15.51 -15.99 -28.80
C GLY A 52 16.67 -15.12 -28.26
N ALA A 53 17.75 -14.91 -29.03
CA ALA A 53 18.88 -14.07 -28.58
C ALA A 53 18.55 -12.56 -28.64
N ILE A 54 17.75 -12.16 -29.59
CA ILE A 54 17.35 -10.75 -29.80
C ILE A 54 16.16 -10.40 -28.91
N ALA A 55 15.24 -11.34 -28.71
CA ALA A 55 14.17 -11.21 -27.74
C ALA A 55 14.71 -11.06 -26.28
N PHE A 56 15.87 -11.62 -25.98
CA PHE A 56 16.50 -11.49 -24.67
C PHE A 56 17.09 -10.10 -24.43
N SER A 57 17.69 -9.47 -25.44
CA SER A 57 18.19 -8.10 -25.35
C SER A 57 17.05 -7.08 -25.24
N GLY A 58 16.00 -7.21 -26.05
CA GLY A 58 14.81 -6.37 -25.96
C GLY A 58 14.05 -6.56 -24.62
N ARG A 59 13.98 -7.80 -24.12
CA ARG A 59 13.37 -8.07 -22.81
C ARG A 59 14.11 -7.43 -21.64
N THR A 60 15.42 -7.24 -21.71
CA THR A 60 16.18 -6.63 -20.61
C THR A 60 15.90 -5.13 -20.53
N VAL A 61 15.75 -4.44 -21.66
CA VAL A 61 15.37 -3.02 -21.70
C VAL A 61 13.89 -2.85 -21.33
N ASP A 62 13.02 -3.72 -21.83
CA ASP A 62 11.59 -3.73 -21.49
C ASP A 62 11.35 -4.09 -20.02
N ILE A 63 12.13 -5.00 -19.44
CA ILE A 63 12.02 -5.34 -18.01
C ILE A 63 12.38 -4.15 -17.13
N ILE A 64 13.37 -3.34 -17.52
CA ILE A 64 13.72 -2.12 -16.77
C ILE A 64 12.62 -1.06 -16.96
N GLY A 65 12.14 -0.86 -18.18
CA GLY A 65 11.04 0.05 -18.49
C GLY A 65 9.72 -0.40 -17.85
N LEU A 66 9.36 -1.67 -17.97
CA LEU A 66 8.16 -2.24 -17.34
C LEU A 66 8.25 -2.26 -15.82
N LYS A 67 9.43 -2.54 -15.22
CA LYS A 67 9.61 -2.42 -13.78
C LYS A 67 9.50 -0.98 -13.29
N SER A 68 10.04 -0.01 -14.02
CA SER A 68 9.92 1.40 -13.63
C SER A 68 8.50 1.91 -13.83
N MET A 69 7.80 1.51 -14.89
CA MET A 69 6.38 1.85 -15.10
C MET A 69 5.46 1.12 -14.13
N ALA A 70 5.71 -0.16 -13.84
CA ALA A 70 4.97 -0.91 -12.83
C ALA A 70 5.23 -0.34 -11.42
N PHE A 71 6.44 0.05 -11.11
CA PHE A 71 6.78 0.71 -9.84
C PHE A 71 6.12 2.09 -9.74
N ALA A 72 6.11 2.90 -10.78
CA ALA A 72 5.42 4.18 -10.80
C ALA A 72 3.89 4.01 -10.70
N GLY A 73 3.32 3.02 -11.39
CA GLY A 73 1.91 2.68 -11.31
C GLY A 73 1.50 2.21 -9.90
N SER A 74 2.30 1.35 -9.29
CA SER A 74 2.11 0.90 -7.90
C SER A 74 2.17 2.06 -6.91
N THR A 75 3.11 2.99 -7.08
CA THR A 75 3.23 4.17 -6.22
C THR A 75 2.00 5.07 -6.32
N ILE A 76 1.50 5.33 -7.54
CA ILE A 76 0.30 6.16 -7.76
C ILE A 76 -0.94 5.48 -7.16
N GLU A 77 -1.08 4.17 -7.32
CA GLU A 77 -2.20 3.41 -6.75
C GLU A 77 -2.15 3.40 -5.23
N LEU A 78 -0.98 3.19 -4.62
CA LEU A 78 -0.80 3.27 -3.18
C LEU A 78 -1.14 4.66 -2.63
N GLU A 79 -0.65 5.73 -3.25
CA GLU A 79 -0.98 7.10 -2.86
C GLU A 79 -2.49 7.36 -2.92
N LYS A 80 -3.16 6.85 -3.96
CA LYS A 80 -4.61 6.94 -4.07
C LYS A 80 -5.32 6.17 -2.96
N ILE A 81 -4.94 4.92 -2.69
CA ILE A 81 -5.50 4.13 -1.59
C ILE A 81 -5.33 4.84 -0.25
N LEU A 82 -4.14 5.34 0.05
CA LEU A 82 -3.86 6.07 1.29
C LEU A 82 -4.68 7.37 1.38
N SER A 83 -4.86 8.09 0.28
CA SER A 83 -5.70 9.27 0.21
C SER A 83 -7.18 8.93 0.45
N ASP A 84 -7.69 7.89 -0.19
CA ASP A 84 -9.08 7.43 -0.05
C ASP A 84 -9.37 6.98 1.39
N LEU A 85 -8.40 6.38 2.08
CA LEU A 85 -8.47 5.99 3.49
C LEU A 85 -8.25 7.16 4.47
N GLY A 86 -8.00 8.38 3.98
CA GLY A 86 -7.70 9.54 4.81
C GLY A 86 -6.42 9.38 5.64
N ALA A 87 -5.44 8.64 5.13
CA ALA A 87 -4.19 8.36 5.80
C ALA A 87 -3.41 9.64 6.13
N LYS A 88 -2.83 9.70 7.32
CA LYS A 88 -1.99 10.80 7.79
C LYS A 88 -0.59 10.29 8.11
N LYS A 89 0.42 11.00 7.63
CA LYS A 89 1.80 10.72 8.03
C LYS A 89 2.10 11.37 9.36
N VAL A 90 2.48 10.57 10.35
CA VAL A 90 2.85 11.02 11.70
C VAL A 90 4.28 10.54 11.99
N GLY A 91 5.25 11.41 11.77
CA GLY A 91 6.67 11.01 11.83
C GLY A 91 7.00 9.97 10.76
N THR A 92 7.40 8.77 11.18
CA THR A 92 7.70 7.63 10.31
C THR A 92 6.52 6.66 10.16
N GLU A 93 5.41 6.90 10.85
CA GLU A 93 4.22 6.06 10.86
C GLU A 93 3.14 6.61 9.90
N ILE A 94 2.31 5.71 9.42
CA ILE A 94 1.08 6.06 8.70
C ILE A 94 -0.08 5.75 9.63
N LEU A 95 -0.90 6.75 9.92
CA LEU A 95 -2.10 6.67 10.74
C LEU A 95 -3.34 6.70 9.84
N ILE A 96 -4.20 5.71 9.98
CA ILE A 96 -5.50 5.63 9.33
C ILE A 96 -6.56 5.48 10.40
N SER A 97 -7.63 6.27 10.31
CA SER A 97 -8.73 6.26 11.28
C SER A 97 -10.03 5.86 10.58
N LEU A 98 -10.56 4.72 10.95
CA LEU A 98 -11.84 4.22 10.44
C LEU A 98 -12.96 4.48 11.45
N SER A 99 -14.13 4.91 10.94
CA SER A 99 -15.32 5.07 11.79
C SER A 99 -15.77 3.72 12.36
N GLY A 100 -16.00 3.68 13.67
CA GLY A 100 -16.57 2.50 14.33
C GLY A 100 -17.96 2.17 13.83
N ASP A 101 -18.74 3.17 13.45
CA ASP A 101 -20.12 3.00 12.93
C ASP A 101 -20.13 2.38 11.52
N VAL A 102 -19.03 2.53 10.76
CA VAL A 102 -18.83 1.84 9.48
C VAL A 102 -18.41 0.39 9.73
N LEU A 103 -17.53 0.15 10.69
CA LEU A 103 -16.95 -1.17 10.95
C LEU A 103 -17.91 -2.12 11.69
N PHE A 104 -18.73 -1.59 12.61
CA PHE A 104 -19.49 -2.38 13.56
C PHE A 104 -20.94 -1.87 13.70
N ASP A 105 -21.84 -2.75 14.02
CA ASP A 105 -23.16 -2.38 14.52
C ASP A 105 -23.06 -1.79 15.93
N PHE A 106 -24.14 -1.13 16.34
CA PHE A 106 -24.25 -0.61 17.70
C PHE A 106 -24.03 -1.73 18.72
N ASP A 107 -23.14 -1.48 19.66
CA ASP A 107 -22.82 -2.40 20.75
C ASP A 107 -22.22 -3.75 20.33
N LYS A 108 -21.75 -3.86 19.07
CA LYS A 108 -21.11 -5.06 18.52
C LYS A 108 -19.63 -4.84 18.20
N PHE A 109 -18.94 -5.96 18.01
CA PHE A 109 -17.54 -6.04 17.56
C PHE A 109 -17.37 -6.95 16.33
N ASP A 110 -18.46 -7.53 15.81
CA ASP A 110 -18.43 -8.28 14.56
C ASP A 110 -18.28 -7.30 13.38
N ILE A 111 -17.35 -7.59 12.48
CA ILE A 111 -17.13 -6.77 11.28
C ILE A 111 -18.35 -6.85 10.36
N LYS A 112 -18.88 -5.70 9.98
CA LYS A 112 -19.98 -5.57 9.01
C LYS A 112 -19.51 -5.93 7.61
N GLU A 113 -20.40 -6.47 6.79
CA GLU A 113 -20.09 -6.82 5.40
C GLU A 113 -19.73 -5.58 4.58
N GLU A 114 -20.38 -4.44 4.85
CA GLU A 114 -20.09 -3.17 4.17
C GLU A 114 -18.68 -2.62 4.49
N ALA A 115 -18.10 -3.02 5.62
CA ALA A 115 -16.76 -2.61 6.01
C ALA A 115 -15.63 -3.37 5.28
N VAL A 116 -15.96 -4.51 4.66
CA VAL A 116 -14.96 -5.39 4.02
C VAL A 116 -14.15 -4.65 2.97
N GLN A 117 -14.76 -3.82 2.14
CA GLN A 117 -14.07 -3.06 1.10
C GLN A 117 -13.02 -2.09 1.67
N GLU A 118 -13.32 -1.44 2.79
CA GLU A 118 -12.35 -0.55 3.45
C GLU A 118 -11.18 -1.33 4.07
N LEU A 119 -11.47 -2.50 4.66
CA LEU A 119 -10.43 -3.38 5.20
C LEU A 119 -9.56 -3.99 4.09
N GLU A 120 -10.11 -4.33 2.93
CA GLU A 120 -9.35 -4.79 1.76
C GLU A 120 -8.39 -3.71 1.23
N LYS A 121 -8.81 -2.45 1.20
CA LYS A 121 -7.92 -1.33 0.86
C LYS A 121 -6.75 -1.23 1.84
N LEU A 122 -7.01 -1.42 3.13
CA LEU A 122 -5.98 -1.44 4.17
C LEU A 122 -4.99 -2.60 3.98
N VAL A 123 -5.48 -3.80 3.66
CA VAL A 123 -4.63 -4.96 3.34
C VAL A 123 -3.67 -4.63 2.20
N ARG A 124 -4.18 -4.03 1.11
CA ARG A 124 -3.33 -3.59 0.00
C ARG A 124 -2.30 -2.56 0.44
N ALA A 125 -2.72 -1.54 1.19
CA ALA A 125 -1.80 -0.51 1.68
C ALA A 125 -0.69 -1.10 2.57
N ILE A 126 -1.02 -1.97 3.53
CA ILE A 126 -0.06 -2.62 4.42
C ILE A 126 0.93 -3.48 3.61
N SER A 127 0.42 -4.25 2.64
CA SER A 127 1.24 -5.12 1.79
C SER A 127 2.21 -4.33 0.91
N GLU A 128 1.73 -3.26 0.25
CA GLU A 128 2.55 -2.43 -0.63
C GLU A 128 3.57 -1.58 0.12
N LEU A 129 3.24 -1.10 1.30
CA LEU A 129 4.17 -0.41 2.20
C LEU A 129 5.29 -1.33 2.70
N ASN A 130 5.12 -2.64 2.58
CA ASN A 130 6.06 -3.65 3.06
C ASN A 130 6.46 -3.45 4.54
N LYS A 131 5.52 -2.96 5.35
CA LYS A 131 5.68 -2.75 6.78
C LYS A 131 5.21 -3.98 7.55
N LYS A 132 5.97 -4.35 8.58
CA LYS A 132 5.73 -5.58 9.34
C LYS A 132 5.14 -5.37 10.71
N ASN A 133 4.99 -4.13 11.15
CA ASN A 133 4.43 -3.81 12.47
C ASN A 133 3.19 -2.92 12.29
N VAL A 134 2.07 -3.39 12.79
CA VAL A 134 0.79 -2.67 12.75
C VAL A 134 0.19 -2.63 14.14
N VAL A 135 -0.15 -1.44 14.63
CA VAL A 135 -0.87 -1.26 15.88
C VAL A 135 -2.32 -0.88 15.56
N ILE A 136 -3.26 -1.58 16.18
CA ILE A 136 -4.70 -1.37 16.04
C ILE A 136 -5.24 -0.87 17.36
N GLU A 137 -5.72 0.38 17.39
CA GLU A 137 -6.20 1.07 18.58
C GLU A 137 -7.72 1.25 18.51
N GLY A 138 -8.45 0.66 19.45
CA GLY A 138 -9.91 0.80 19.54
C GLY A 138 -10.29 1.94 20.49
N HIS A 139 -11.31 2.71 20.09
CA HIS A 139 -11.85 3.83 20.85
C HIS A 139 -13.38 3.80 20.89
N THR A 140 -13.96 4.32 21.97
CA THR A 140 -15.40 4.53 22.14
C THR A 140 -15.70 6.02 22.35
N ASP A 141 -16.96 6.35 22.36
CA ASP A 141 -17.44 7.59 22.97
C ASP A 141 -17.60 7.42 24.48
N SER A 142 -18.12 8.46 25.16
CA SER A 142 -18.30 8.50 26.62
C SER A 142 -19.61 7.88 27.11
N LYS A 143 -20.35 7.15 26.30
CA LYS A 143 -21.57 6.46 26.72
C LYS A 143 -21.22 5.07 27.25
N GLY A 144 -21.72 4.77 28.46
CA GLY A 144 -21.42 3.52 29.16
C GLY A 144 -20.46 3.71 30.34
N SER A 145 -20.04 2.62 30.97
CA SER A 145 -19.00 2.65 31.98
C SER A 145 -17.62 2.57 31.34
N GLU A 146 -16.60 3.14 31.99
CA GLU A 146 -15.22 3.07 31.54
C GLU A 146 -14.75 1.63 31.30
N ALA A 147 -15.05 0.71 32.25
CA ALA A 147 -14.69 -0.69 32.14
C ALA A 147 -15.36 -1.38 30.93
N TYR A 148 -16.63 -1.04 30.67
CA TYR A 148 -17.35 -1.53 29.50
C TYR A 148 -16.72 -1.01 28.20
N ASN A 149 -16.48 0.29 28.10
CA ASN A 149 -15.88 0.94 26.95
C ASN A 149 -14.46 0.42 26.66
N LEU A 150 -13.66 0.18 27.70
CA LEU A 150 -12.35 -0.43 27.58
C LEU A 150 -12.43 -1.83 26.98
N ASN A 151 -13.33 -2.68 27.48
CA ASN A 151 -13.52 -4.03 26.96
C ASN A 151 -14.05 -4.03 25.53
N LEU A 152 -15.05 -3.20 25.21
CA LEU A 152 -15.62 -3.10 23.87
C LEU A 152 -14.58 -2.64 22.84
N SER A 153 -13.79 -1.62 23.17
CA SER A 153 -12.75 -1.10 22.29
C SER A 153 -11.64 -2.14 22.04
N GLN A 154 -11.24 -2.90 23.06
CA GLN A 154 -10.27 -4.00 22.93
C GLN A 154 -10.81 -5.09 21.98
N LYS A 155 -12.04 -5.56 22.18
CA LYS A 155 -12.67 -6.57 21.30
C LYS A 155 -12.78 -6.10 19.85
N ARG A 156 -13.08 -4.82 19.63
CA ARG A 156 -13.11 -4.23 18.28
C ARG A 156 -11.75 -4.22 17.61
N ALA A 157 -10.70 -3.87 18.32
CA ALA A 157 -9.33 -3.94 17.81
C ALA A 157 -8.92 -5.38 17.47
N GLU A 158 -9.25 -6.34 18.35
CA GLU A 158 -9.00 -7.78 18.13
C GLU A 158 -9.77 -8.34 16.94
N ALA A 159 -11.02 -7.91 16.72
CA ALA A 159 -11.82 -8.33 15.57
C ALA A 159 -11.19 -7.86 14.24
N VAL A 160 -10.67 -6.64 14.19
CA VAL A 160 -9.95 -6.12 13.02
C VAL A 160 -8.65 -6.90 12.78
N GLN A 161 -7.86 -7.18 13.82
CA GLN A 161 -6.67 -8.04 13.70
C GLN A 161 -7.04 -9.41 13.14
N THR A 162 -8.02 -10.08 13.76
CA THR A 162 -8.47 -11.42 13.32
C THR A 162 -8.90 -11.41 11.86
N TRP A 163 -9.58 -10.35 11.43
CA TRP A 163 -9.98 -10.20 10.04
C TRP A 163 -8.76 -10.06 9.12
N PHE A 164 -7.77 -9.23 9.46
CA PHE A 164 -6.55 -9.06 8.68
C PHE A 164 -5.76 -10.36 8.55
N GLU A 165 -5.67 -11.14 9.60
CA GLU A 165 -4.96 -12.43 9.60
C GLU A 165 -5.72 -13.51 8.80
N THR A 166 -7.04 -13.63 9.02
CA THR A 166 -7.82 -14.76 8.49
C THR A 166 -8.42 -14.52 7.11
N LYS A 167 -8.85 -13.29 6.83
CA LYS A 167 -9.47 -12.89 5.56
C LYS A 167 -8.54 -12.04 4.70
N GLY A 168 -7.77 -11.17 5.32
CA GLY A 168 -6.80 -10.31 4.64
C GLY A 168 -5.50 -11.00 4.25
N GLY A 169 -5.19 -12.16 4.85
CA GLY A 169 -3.98 -12.94 4.53
C GLY A 169 -2.67 -12.30 5.00
N LEU A 170 -2.71 -11.34 5.93
CA LEU A 170 -1.53 -10.67 6.47
C LEU A 170 -0.86 -11.53 7.56
N THR A 171 -0.33 -12.69 7.19
CA THR A 171 0.24 -13.68 8.12
C THR A 171 1.68 -13.37 8.56
N ASP A 172 2.37 -12.50 7.85
CA ASP A 172 3.77 -12.10 8.11
C ASP A 172 3.88 -10.70 8.74
N VAL A 173 2.75 -10.14 9.20
CA VAL A 173 2.65 -8.86 9.89
C VAL A 173 2.49 -9.10 11.40
N VAL A 174 3.24 -8.36 12.18
CA VAL A 174 3.12 -8.36 13.65
C VAL A 174 2.08 -7.33 14.06
N PHE A 175 0.97 -7.81 14.62
CA PHE A 175 -0.10 -6.96 15.10
C PHE A 175 0.00 -6.75 16.61
N GLN A 176 -0.36 -5.54 17.05
CA GLN A 176 -0.61 -5.20 18.43
C GLN A 176 -2.00 -4.56 18.54
N THR A 177 -2.84 -5.04 19.43
CA THR A 177 -4.17 -4.48 19.68
C THR A 177 -4.21 -3.77 21.02
N ILE A 178 -4.83 -2.60 21.06
CA ILE A 178 -4.98 -1.80 22.27
C ILE A 178 -6.40 -1.21 22.30
N GLY A 179 -7.14 -1.50 23.38
CA GLY A 179 -8.39 -0.81 23.66
C GLY A 179 -8.13 0.40 24.57
N TYR A 180 -8.58 1.56 24.16
CA TYR A 180 -8.50 2.79 24.95
C TYR A 180 -9.85 3.20 25.56
N GLY A 181 -10.94 2.53 25.17
CA GLY A 181 -12.26 2.98 25.58
C GLY A 181 -12.46 4.46 25.21
N GLU A 182 -12.96 5.22 26.16
CA GLU A 182 -13.21 6.67 26.05
C GLU A 182 -12.01 7.55 26.44
N SER A 183 -10.91 6.95 26.94
CA SER A 183 -9.79 7.69 27.56
C SER A 183 -8.98 8.56 26.59
N LYS A 184 -9.08 8.30 25.28
CA LYS A 184 -8.40 9.09 24.24
C LYS A 184 -9.39 9.63 23.20
N PRO A 185 -10.18 10.63 23.53
CA PRO A 185 -11.14 11.21 22.58
C PRO A 185 -10.42 12.00 21.49
N ALA A 186 -10.88 11.85 20.24
CA ALA A 186 -10.43 12.66 19.10
C ALA A 186 -11.01 14.08 19.16
N THR A 187 -12.18 14.22 19.76
CA THR A 187 -12.88 15.49 19.95
C THR A 187 -13.76 15.42 21.21
N SER A 188 -14.29 16.58 21.66
CA SER A 188 -15.14 16.58 22.85
C SER A 188 -16.45 15.81 22.64
N ASN A 189 -16.84 15.03 23.65
CA ASN A 189 -18.14 14.35 23.72
C ASN A 189 -19.29 15.30 24.09
N THR A 190 -18.99 16.53 24.53
CA THR A 190 -19.94 17.58 24.90
C THR A 190 -19.65 18.87 24.15
N ASN A 191 -20.69 19.66 23.93
CA ASN A 191 -20.57 21.01 23.43
C ASN A 191 -20.00 21.96 24.50
N PRO A 192 -19.56 23.19 24.12
CA PRO A 192 -19.05 24.16 25.09
C PRO A 192 -20.03 24.55 26.20
N ASP A 193 -21.32 24.43 25.93
CA ASP A 193 -22.39 24.70 26.91
C ASP A 193 -22.70 23.52 27.83
N GLY A 194 -21.95 22.39 27.69
CA GLY A 194 -22.14 21.17 28.46
C GLY A 194 -23.20 20.20 27.90
N SER A 195 -23.93 20.60 26.86
CA SER A 195 -24.87 19.70 26.20
C SER A 195 -24.18 18.56 25.45
N ASP A 196 -24.94 17.51 25.13
CA ASP A 196 -24.46 16.36 24.38
C ASP A 196 -23.96 16.76 22.99
N ASN A 197 -22.83 16.17 22.54
CA ASN A 197 -22.25 16.37 21.21
C ASN A 197 -22.26 15.04 20.41
N PRO A 198 -23.36 14.69 19.73
CA PRO A 198 -23.46 13.45 18.97
C PRO A 198 -22.42 13.33 17.87
N GLU A 199 -22.08 14.42 17.19
CA GLU A 199 -21.06 14.42 16.13
C GLU A 199 -19.66 14.16 16.70
N GLY A 200 -19.36 14.77 17.87
CA GLY A 200 -18.11 14.49 18.58
C GLY A 200 -18.01 13.03 19.00
N ARG A 201 -19.10 12.48 19.53
CA ARG A 201 -19.14 11.06 19.91
C ARG A 201 -18.96 10.14 18.69
N ALA A 202 -19.58 10.44 17.55
CA ALA A 202 -19.39 9.67 16.34
C ALA A 202 -17.92 9.64 15.88
N LYS A 203 -17.20 10.75 16.00
CA LYS A 203 -15.75 10.82 15.71
C LYS A 203 -14.90 10.06 16.74
N ASN A 204 -15.37 9.94 17.97
CA ASN A 204 -14.68 9.19 19.02
C ASN A 204 -14.84 7.69 18.86
N ARG A 205 -15.98 7.20 18.37
CA ARG A 205 -16.19 5.79 18.02
C ARG A 205 -15.40 5.47 16.76
N ARG A 206 -14.15 5.02 16.92
CA ARG A 206 -13.22 4.75 15.81
C ARG A 206 -12.24 3.63 16.13
N VAL A 207 -11.63 3.11 15.07
CA VAL A 207 -10.43 2.27 15.14
C VAL A 207 -9.30 3.00 14.41
N GLU A 208 -8.19 3.21 15.09
CA GLU A 208 -6.97 3.76 14.51
C GLU A 208 -6.00 2.63 14.17
N ILE A 209 -5.42 2.70 12.98
CA ILE A 209 -4.45 1.73 12.47
C ILE A 209 -3.16 2.49 12.20
N ARG A 210 -2.09 2.12 12.93
CA ARG A 210 -0.74 2.69 12.81
C ARG A 210 0.17 1.68 12.13
N ILE A 211 0.65 2.03 10.96
CA ILE A 211 1.56 1.22 10.16
C ILE A 211 2.98 1.76 10.37
N ARG A 212 3.89 0.90 10.89
CA ARG A 212 5.25 1.23 11.33
C ARG A 212 6.34 0.57 10.48
#